data_1d441899429d4d9640c4860e30768b12
#
_entry.id   1d441899429d4d9640c4860e30768b12
#
_cell.length_a   1.000
_cell.length_b   1.000
_cell.length_c   1.000
_cell.angle_alpha   90.00
_cell.angle_beta   90.00
_cell.angle_gamma   90.00
#
_symmetry.space_group_name_H-M   'P 1'
#
loop_
_entity.id
_entity.type
_entity.pdbx_description
1 polymer ?
#
loop_
_entity_poly.entity_id
_entity_poly.type
_entity_poly.pdbx_seq_one_letter_code
_entity_poly.pdbx_strand_id
1 'polypeptide(L)'
;MVEEXNQVQISIFGQEYSVKAPADPDYIKKIAEYLDGKMREVQSGFSTTQSSTXIAILAGMNITDEYFTARQSDESGTSEAEEKISSLIELIDDSL
;
A
#
# COMPACT_ATOMS: atom_id res chain seq x y z
N MET A 1 21.29 -6.69 15.36
CA MET A 1 21.19 -6.50 14.99
C MET A 1 20.28 -5.99 14.40
N VAL A 2 20.08 -5.62 14.07
CA VAL A 2 19.21 -5.01 13.62
C VAL A 2 18.40 -5.55 12.83
N GLU A 3 17.41 -5.30 12.81
CA GLU A 3 16.53 -5.88 12.17
C GLU A 3 16.55 -5.41 10.92
N GLU A 4 16.75 -5.95 10.11
CA GLU A 4 16.69 -5.51 8.98
C GLU A 4 15.48 -5.55 8.39
N UNK A 5 14.78 -4.95 7.60
CA UNK A 5 13.82 -4.99 7.21
C UNK A 5 13.76 -5.96 6.45
N ASN A 6 12.90 -6.64 6.43
CA ASN A 6 12.74 -7.77 5.55
C ASN A 6 12.54 -7.32 4.13
N GLN A 7 13.14 -8.02 3.22
CA GLN A 7 12.95 -7.71 1.82
C GLN A 7 11.91 -8.68 1.28
N VAL A 8 10.80 -8.21 0.81
CA VAL A 8 9.67 -9.03 0.43
C VAL A 8 9.30 -8.73 -1.02
N GLN A 9 9.08 -9.79 -1.79
CA GLN A 9 8.64 -9.62 -3.15
C GLN A 9 7.14 -9.55 -3.17
N ILE A 10 6.59 -8.55 -3.84
CA ILE A 10 5.15 -8.43 -3.95
C ILE A 10 4.78 -8.25 -5.40
N SER A 11 3.53 -8.53 -5.70
CA SER A 11 3.03 -8.39 -7.04
C SER A 11 1.82 -7.49 -7.00
N ILE A 12 1.85 -6.38 -7.71
CA ILE A 12 0.76 -5.44 -7.71
C ILE A 12 0.44 -5.05 -9.14
N PHE A 13 -0.78 -5.24 -9.51
CA PHE A 13 -1.28 -4.81 -10.83
C PHE A 13 -0.42 -5.40 -11.94
N GLY A 14 -0.02 -6.64 -11.79
CA GLY A 14 0.72 -7.35 -12.80
C GLY A 14 2.21 -7.10 -12.80
N GLN A 15 2.72 -6.33 -11.87
CA GLN A 15 4.13 -6.04 -11.83
C GLN A 15 4.71 -6.50 -10.52
N GLU A 16 5.97 -6.87 -10.54
CA GLU A 16 6.63 -7.34 -9.34
C GLU A 16 7.54 -6.29 -8.77
N TYR A 17 7.53 -6.18 -7.47
CA TYR A 17 8.34 -5.20 -6.79
C TYR A 17 8.97 -5.83 -5.56
N SER A 18 10.10 -5.29 -5.13
CA SER A 18 10.69 -5.67 -3.88
C SER A 18 10.50 -4.51 -2.91
N VAL A 19 10.04 -4.81 -1.72
CA VAL A 19 9.90 -3.76 -0.72
C VAL A 19 10.67 -4.17 0.51
N LYS A 20 11.06 -3.21 1.29
CA LYS A 20 11.81 -3.46 2.50
C LYS A 20 11.00 -2.92 3.65
N ALA A 21 10.75 -3.72 4.64
CA ALA A 21 9.93 -3.29 5.76
C ALA A 21 10.26 -4.13 6.97
N PRO A 22 10.25 -3.53 8.15
CA PRO A 22 10.51 -4.28 9.37
C PRO A 22 9.23 -4.91 9.85
N ALA A 23 8.64 -5.74 9.05
CA ALA A 23 7.39 -6.35 9.40
C ALA A 23 7.33 -7.74 8.81
N ASP A 24 6.37 -8.50 9.30
CA ASP A 24 6.19 -9.86 8.85
C ASP A 24 5.93 -9.89 7.34
N PRO A 25 6.62 -10.75 6.61
CA PRO A 25 6.39 -10.81 5.16
C PRO A 25 4.95 -11.10 4.79
N ASP A 26 4.25 -11.91 5.58
CA ASP A 26 2.86 -12.19 5.25
C ASP A 26 2.00 -10.95 5.39
N TYR A 27 2.33 -10.11 6.34
CA TYR A 27 1.59 -8.87 6.51
C TYR A 27 1.86 -7.94 5.33
N ILE A 28 3.10 -7.88 4.87
CA ILE A 28 3.42 -7.05 3.72
C ILE A 28 2.69 -7.54 2.48
N LYS A 29 2.60 -8.86 2.32
CA LYS A 29 1.87 -9.39 1.19
C LYS A 29 0.39 -9.08 1.27
N LYS A 30 -0.15 -9.06 2.49
CA LYS A 30 -1.54 -8.73 2.67
C LYS A 30 -1.79 -7.29 2.26
N ILE A 31 -0.89 -6.39 2.62
CA ILE A 31 -1.01 -5.01 2.22
C ILE A 31 -0.97 -4.90 0.70
N ALA A 32 -0.05 -5.64 0.07
CA ALA A 32 0.07 -5.57 -1.36
C ALA A 32 -1.18 -6.09 -2.05
N GLU A 33 -1.80 -7.13 -1.49
CA GLU A 33 -3.01 -7.64 -2.08
C GLU A 33 -4.14 -6.63 -2.00
N TYR A 34 -4.19 -5.91 -0.91
CA TYR A 34 -5.25 -4.93 -0.75
C TYR A 34 -5.08 -3.81 -1.79
N LEU A 35 -3.85 -3.35 -1.97
CA LEU A 35 -3.61 -2.31 -2.94
C LEU A 35 -3.89 -2.81 -4.35
N ASP A 36 -3.47 -4.03 -4.64
CA ASP A 36 -3.72 -4.60 -5.94
C ASP A 36 -5.23 -4.64 -6.22
N GLY A 37 -6.00 -5.05 -5.24
CA GLY A 37 -7.45 -5.11 -5.41
C GLY A 37 -8.05 -3.74 -5.63
N LYS A 38 -7.55 -2.74 -4.93
CA LYS A 38 -8.04 -1.39 -5.12
C LYS A 38 -7.71 -0.88 -6.52
N MET A 39 -6.54 -1.19 -7.03
CA MET A 39 -6.18 -0.74 -8.36
C MET A 39 -7.06 -1.40 -9.40
N ARG A 40 -7.34 -2.70 -9.23
CA ARG A 40 -8.19 -3.38 -10.18
C ARG A 40 -9.62 -2.84 -10.12
N GLU A 41 -10.07 -2.50 -8.92
CA GLU A 41 -11.39 -1.95 -8.77
C GLU A 41 -11.48 -0.59 -9.48
N VAL A 42 -10.46 0.25 -9.34
CA VAL A 42 -10.46 1.53 -10.00
C VAL A 42 -10.46 1.33 -11.52
N GLN A 43 -9.64 0.39 -11.99
CA GLN A 43 -9.56 0.17 -13.41
C GLN A 43 -10.89 -0.27 -13.99
N SER A 44 -11.63 -1.06 -13.23
CA SER A 44 -12.90 -1.56 -13.74
C SER A 44 -13.92 -0.46 -13.94
N GLY A 45 -13.69 0.71 -13.39
CA GLY A 45 -14.61 1.80 -13.57
C GLY A 45 -14.37 2.61 -14.84
N PHE A 46 -13.30 2.28 -15.58
CA PHE A 46 -13.01 3.01 -16.79
C PHE A 46 -13.36 2.17 -18.01
N SER A 47 -13.86 2.83 -19.04
CA SER A 47 -14.17 2.09 -20.26
C SER A 47 -12.98 1.97 -21.16
N THR A 48 -11.93 2.74 -20.94
CA THR A 48 -10.74 2.64 -21.75
C THR A 48 -9.57 2.42 -20.83
N THR A 49 -8.47 1.96 -21.41
CA THR A 49 -7.30 1.68 -20.63
C THR A 49 -6.68 2.96 -20.11
N GLN A 50 -6.36 2.99 -18.84
CA GLN A 50 -5.71 4.13 -18.24
C GLN A 50 -4.30 3.75 -17.86
N SER A 51 -3.44 4.73 -17.67
CA SER A 51 -2.08 4.40 -17.27
C SER A 51 -2.09 3.81 -15.88
N SER A 52 -1.12 2.98 -15.62
CA SER A 52 -1.04 2.39 -14.29
C SER A 52 -0.78 3.46 -13.26
N THR A 53 -0.14 4.53 -13.62
CA THR A 53 0.04 5.62 -12.68
C THR A 53 -1.29 6.25 -12.27
N UNK A 54 -2.20 6.36 -13.04
CA UNK A 54 -3.26 6.81 -12.78
C UNK A 54 -3.95 6.14 -11.98
N ILE A 55 -4.04 4.92 -12.31
CA ILE A 55 -4.78 3.96 -11.54
C ILE A 55 -4.22 3.93 -10.12
N ALA A 56 -2.91 3.96 -9.99
CA ALA A 56 -2.33 3.91 -8.66
C ALA A 56 -2.69 5.16 -7.86
N ILE A 57 -2.71 6.30 -8.50
CA ILE A 57 -3.04 7.51 -7.77
C ILE A 57 -4.48 7.46 -7.30
N LEU A 58 -5.39 7.01 -8.14
CA LEU A 58 -6.78 6.93 -7.73
C LEU A 58 -6.99 5.89 -6.66
N ALA A 59 -6.30 4.76 -6.77
CA ALA A 59 -6.40 3.75 -5.72
C ALA A 59 -5.85 4.29 -4.42
N GLY A 60 -4.76 5.02 -4.50
CA GLY A 60 -4.19 5.61 -3.29
C GLY A 60 -5.15 6.60 -2.65
N MET A 61 -5.84 7.39 -3.46
CA MET A 61 -6.79 8.33 -2.92
C MET A 61 -7.96 7.60 -2.26
N ASN A 62 -8.41 6.51 -2.85
CA ASN A 62 -9.49 5.74 -2.24
C ASN A 62 -9.07 5.16 -0.90
N ILE A 63 -7.85 4.65 -0.83
CA ILE A 63 -7.38 4.09 0.42
C ILE A 63 -7.19 5.19 1.45
N THR A 64 -6.70 6.34 1.03
CA THR A 64 -6.54 7.44 1.95
C THR A 64 -7.89 7.91 2.47
N ASP A 65 -8.89 7.90 1.60
CA ASP A 65 -10.23 8.24 2.04
C ASP A 65 -10.72 7.23 3.07
N GLU A 66 -10.45 5.95 2.87
CA GLU A 66 -10.83 4.94 3.84
C GLU A 66 -10.14 5.18 5.17
N TYR A 67 -8.88 5.57 5.11
CA TYR A 67 -8.13 5.82 6.32
C TYR A 67 -8.73 6.99 7.11
N PHE A 68 -9.01 8.10 6.45
CA PHE A 68 -9.56 9.23 7.16
C PHE A 68 -10.96 8.96 7.67
N THR A 69 -11.73 8.20 6.92
CA THR A 69 -13.07 7.85 7.36
C THR A 69 -13.01 6.98 8.61
N ALA A 70 -12.10 6.04 8.62
CA ALA A 70 -11.97 5.19 9.81
C ALA A 70 -11.49 5.97 11.00
N ARG A 71 -10.64 6.95 10.78
CA ARG A 71 -10.18 7.77 11.89
C ARG A 71 -11.30 8.61 12.46
N GLN A 72 -12.19 9.09 11.60
CA GLN A 72 -13.29 9.86 12.12
C GLN A 72 -14.19 9.01 12.97
N SER A 73 -14.43 7.79 12.57
CA SER A 73 -15.26 6.93 13.37
C SER A 73 -14.61 6.61 14.68
N ASP A 74 -13.31 6.47 14.68
CA ASP A 74 -12.65 6.09 15.89
C ASP A 74 -11.81 7.21 16.34
N GLU A 75 -12.39 8.37 16.52
CA GLU A 75 -11.61 9.44 16.81
C GLU A 75 -11.06 9.46 18.09
N SER A 76 -11.23 8.54 18.88
CA SER A 76 -10.76 8.64 20.19
C SER A 76 -9.29 8.36 20.22
N GLY A 77 -8.49 9.21 20.07
CA GLY A 77 -7.14 9.06 20.44
C GLY A 77 -6.33 8.06 19.74
N THR A 78 -6.29 8.08 18.52
CA THR A 78 -5.49 7.16 17.88
C THR A 78 -4.32 7.79 17.23
N SER A 79 -3.92 8.95 17.63
CA SER A 79 -2.82 9.57 16.99
C SER A 79 -1.53 8.82 17.17
N GLU A 80 -1.42 8.04 18.22
CA GLU A 80 -0.22 7.30 18.37
C GLU A 80 -0.05 6.29 17.27
N ALA A 81 -1.12 5.67 16.90
CA ALA A 81 -1.04 4.70 15.83
C ALA A 81 -0.64 5.37 14.56
N GLU A 82 -1.09 6.56 14.34
CA GLU A 82 -0.70 7.21 13.15
C GLU A 82 0.76 7.41 13.08
N GLU A 83 1.36 7.79 14.16
CA GLU A 83 2.75 8.02 14.14
C GLU A 83 3.52 6.77 13.86
N LYS A 84 3.00 5.65 14.35
CA LYS A 84 3.74 4.46 14.18
C LYS A 84 3.73 3.93 12.79
N ILE A 85 2.74 4.20 12.02
CA ILE A 85 2.70 3.63 10.71
C ILE A 85 3.42 4.45 9.69
N SER A 86 3.97 5.56 10.05
CA SER A 86 4.58 6.37 9.04
C SER A 86 5.92 5.79 8.63
N SER A 87 6.17 5.76 7.42
CA SER A 87 7.45 5.43 6.88
C SER A 87 7.98 4.07 7.19
N LEU A 88 7.14 3.13 7.37
CA LEU A 88 7.62 1.81 7.64
C LEU A 88 7.94 1.01 6.41
N ILE A 89 7.40 1.33 5.30
CA ILE A 89 7.57 0.53 4.10
C ILE A 89 8.29 1.36 3.07
N GLU A 90 9.30 0.77 2.49
CA GLU A 90 10.09 1.48 1.53
C GLU A 90 10.24 0.67 0.28
N LEU A 91 9.98 1.24 -0.86
CA LEU A 91 10.11 0.52 -2.09
C LEU A 91 11.57 0.50 -2.49
N ILE A 92 12.06 -0.64 -2.85
CA ILE A 92 13.42 -0.79 -3.23
C ILE A 92 13.51 -0.83 -4.73
N ASP A 93 14.33 0.02 -5.28
CA ASP A 93 14.46 0.06 -6.70
C ASP A 93 15.59 -0.86 -7.08
N ASP A 94 15.26 -2.08 -7.38
CA ASP A 94 16.28 -2.99 -7.76
C ASP A 94 16.18 -3.31 -9.23
N SER A 95 15.62 -2.47 -10.00
CA SER A 95 15.55 -2.74 -11.40
C SER A 95 16.83 -2.33 -12.06
N LEU A 96 17.71 -1.80 -11.37
CA LEU A 96 18.97 -1.42 -11.96
C LEU A 96 19.95 -2.53 -12.00
#